data_b624d89bf2c728d488c1fd11a4f9eb32
#
_entry.id   b624d89bf2c728d488c1fd11a4f9eb32
#
_cell.length_a   1.000
_cell.length_b   1.000
_cell.length_c   1.000
_cell.angle_alpha   90.00
_cell.angle_beta   90.00
_cell.angle_gamma   90.00
#
_symmetry.space_group_name_H-M   'P 1'
#
loop_
_entity.id
_entity.type
_entity.pdbx_description
1 polymer ?
#
loop_
_entity_poly.entity_id
_entity_poly.type
_entity_poly.pdbx_seq_one_letter_code
_entity_poly.pdbx_strand_id
1 'polypeptide(L)'
;MQKPFTQRIHLTALIAAAGAVPAGALAAGSPVTTLSQLLTDSGITESGYVAASYYHSSGYNTDHQFDTSHDTFQLDQAGLQLAFQPKSGFGAVVDVIAGEDAKIVNAAESASASSSNAFDILQGYAQYVTGPLTIQAGKFTTLAGAEVIAPTGNTNFSRSFLFYAEPMTHTGLRATYALTDTVSVIVGINNGWNYTKVDYGSKTGEFGIALNPDKYFSLTAQAYIGKDPVDLASRTFFDTVATFNATSALSFVVSYDWGRQDASAVTAGGDWDGIAAYANYQWSSQWRVSLRGEYFDDRNGFITGTAQKLKEGTITLGYDPVSDFELRLEGRYDTSNAPGFVKAVTAASTVLTDNQTEIAMQGVFKF
;
A
#
# COMPACT_ATOMS: atom_id res chain seq x y z
N MET A 1 12.15 3.75 4.12
CA MET A 1 12.90 2.63 4.74
C MET A 1 11.93 1.87 5.62
N GLN A 2 11.33 0.81 5.09
CA GLN A 2 10.51 -0.07 5.92
C GLN A 2 11.41 -0.68 6.98
N LYS A 3 11.08 -0.51 8.25
CA LYS A 3 11.74 -1.27 9.32
C LYS A 3 11.56 -2.75 9.01
N PRO A 4 12.60 -3.58 9.10
CA PRO A 4 12.39 -5.02 9.02
C PRO A 4 11.49 -5.42 10.18
N PHE A 5 10.36 -5.99 9.85
CA PHE A 5 9.42 -6.60 10.80
C PHE A 5 10.10 -7.85 11.34
N THR A 6 10.84 -7.74 12.43
CA THR A 6 11.42 -8.85 13.15
C THR A 6 10.47 -9.25 14.27
N GLN A 7 9.43 -10.01 13.95
CA GLN A 7 8.76 -10.86 14.94
C GLN A 7 8.85 -12.31 14.48
N ARG A 8 9.53 -13.13 15.27
CA ARG A 8 9.57 -14.57 15.11
C ARG A 8 8.20 -15.12 15.53
N ILE A 9 7.46 -15.65 14.57
CA ILE A 9 6.21 -16.36 14.84
C ILE A 9 6.44 -17.86 14.59
N HIS A 10 6.13 -18.65 15.60
CA HIS A 10 6.18 -20.10 15.50
C HIS A 10 5.02 -20.64 14.67
N LEU A 11 5.32 -21.19 13.50
CA LEU A 11 4.37 -21.84 12.60
C LEU A 11 3.99 -23.21 13.18
N THR A 12 3.12 -23.26 14.19
CA THR A 12 2.69 -24.53 14.81
C THR A 12 1.22 -24.87 14.54
N ALA A 13 0.48 -24.08 13.78
CA ALA A 13 -0.98 -24.21 13.74
C ALA A 13 -1.60 -24.63 12.39
N LEU A 14 -0.86 -24.95 11.34
CA LEU A 14 -1.45 -25.27 10.03
C LEU A 14 -1.27 -26.71 9.52
N ILE A 15 -0.86 -27.66 10.33
CA ILE A 15 -0.73 -29.09 9.93
C ILE A 15 -1.56 -30.03 10.84
N ALA A 16 -2.76 -29.63 11.23
CA ALA A 16 -3.65 -30.47 12.03
C ALA A 16 -4.84 -31.08 11.26
N ALA A 17 -4.79 -31.15 9.94
CA ALA A 17 -5.86 -31.73 9.13
C ALA A 17 -5.37 -32.75 8.06
N ALA A 18 -4.46 -33.65 8.41
CA ALA A 18 -4.16 -34.81 7.56
C ALA A 18 -3.84 -36.02 8.42
N GLY A 19 -4.84 -36.92 8.57
CA GLY A 19 -4.70 -38.36 8.68
C GLY A 19 -3.98 -38.90 9.89
N ALA A 20 -4.70 -39.50 10.83
CA ALA A 20 -4.15 -40.44 11.83
C ALA A 20 -3.42 -41.61 11.17
N VAL A 21 -2.12 -41.67 11.28
CA VAL A 21 -1.29 -42.85 10.98
C VAL A 21 -1.05 -43.57 12.29
N PRO A 22 -1.19 -44.93 12.38
CA PRO A 22 -1.02 -45.67 13.61
C PRO A 22 0.43 -45.62 14.10
N ALA A 23 0.62 -45.47 15.42
CA ALA A 23 1.92 -45.42 16.08
C ALA A 23 2.66 -46.76 15.96
N GLY A 24 3.57 -46.85 14.99
CA GLY A 24 4.63 -47.82 14.96
C GLY A 24 5.90 -47.18 15.56
N ALA A 25 6.60 -47.92 16.44
CA ALA A 25 7.80 -47.48 17.11
C ALA A 25 8.83 -46.87 16.14
N LEU A 26 9.00 -45.57 16.20
CA LEU A 26 10.06 -44.86 15.50
C LEU A 26 11.31 -44.87 16.41
N ALA A 27 12.39 -45.43 15.90
CA ALA A 27 13.73 -45.25 16.43
C ALA A 27 13.98 -43.72 16.62
N ALA A 28 14.79 -43.35 17.63
CA ALA A 28 15.17 -41.96 17.89
C ALA A 28 15.80 -41.35 16.63
N GLY A 29 14.94 -40.77 15.77
CA GLY A 29 15.34 -40.07 14.56
C GLY A 29 15.88 -38.70 14.91
N SER A 30 16.77 -38.18 14.10
CA SER A 30 17.26 -36.79 14.12
C SER A 30 16.09 -35.83 14.30
N PRO A 31 16.25 -34.75 15.06
CA PRO A 31 15.17 -33.77 15.25
C PRO A 31 14.62 -33.32 13.89
N VAL A 32 13.30 -33.45 13.71
CA VAL A 32 12.63 -33.03 12.47
C VAL A 32 12.80 -31.52 12.36
N THR A 33 13.60 -31.08 11.39
CA THR A 33 13.76 -29.66 11.11
C THR A 33 12.42 -29.08 10.63
N THR A 34 11.89 -28.08 11.32
CA THR A 34 10.67 -27.42 10.91
C THR A 34 10.91 -26.57 9.65
N LEU A 35 9.86 -26.28 8.89
CA LEU A 35 9.95 -25.38 7.72
C LEU A 35 10.55 -24.02 8.10
N SER A 36 10.11 -23.45 9.21
CA SER A 36 10.64 -22.19 9.74
C SER A 36 12.13 -22.23 10.04
N GLN A 37 12.62 -23.36 10.61
CA GLN A 37 14.08 -23.56 10.82
C GLN A 37 14.83 -23.62 9.49
N LEU A 38 14.30 -24.36 8.49
CA LEU A 38 14.92 -24.43 7.16
C LEU A 38 15.00 -23.06 6.48
N LEU A 39 13.93 -22.26 6.53
CA LEU A 39 13.91 -20.90 5.98
C LEU A 39 14.90 -20.00 6.70
N THR A 40 14.90 -20.01 8.04
CA THR A 40 15.84 -19.22 8.85
C THR A 40 17.29 -19.59 8.55
N ASP A 41 17.62 -20.88 8.49
CA ASP A 41 18.96 -21.38 8.19
C ASP A 41 19.40 -21.01 6.76
N SER A 42 18.44 -20.90 5.84
CA SER A 42 18.67 -20.44 4.45
C SER A 42 18.77 -18.92 4.31
N GLY A 43 18.54 -18.15 5.39
CA GLY A 43 18.51 -16.68 5.36
C GLY A 43 17.27 -16.10 4.70
N ILE A 44 16.21 -16.92 4.50
CA ILE A 44 14.93 -16.47 3.96
C ILE A 44 14.05 -16.02 5.13
N THR A 45 13.51 -14.81 5.02
CA THR A 45 12.45 -14.31 5.91
C THR A 45 11.09 -14.53 5.27
N GLU A 46 10.13 -14.94 6.09
CA GLU A 46 8.73 -15.06 5.73
C GLU A 46 7.89 -14.11 6.56
N SER A 47 6.85 -13.56 5.98
CA SER A 47 5.81 -12.81 6.69
C SER A 47 4.51 -12.91 5.92
N GLY A 48 3.40 -12.96 6.64
CA GLY A 48 2.10 -13.02 6.01
C GLY A 48 1.01 -12.40 6.87
N TYR A 49 -0.16 -12.24 6.28
CA TYR A 49 -1.33 -11.71 6.97
C TYR A 49 -2.62 -12.12 6.26
N VAL A 50 -3.72 -12.02 6.99
CA VAL A 50 -5.08 -12.10 6.45
C VAL A 50 -5.87 -10.93 7.02
N ALA A 51 -6.50 -10.14 6.16
CA ALA A 51 -7.37 -9.05 6.50
C ALA A 51 -8.76 -9.27 5.92
N ALA A 52 -9.79 -9.09 6.75
CA ALA A 52 -11.19 -9.18 6.35
C ALA A 52 -11.98 -8.07 7.03
N SER A 53 -12.96 -7.52 6.33
CA SER A 53 -13.73 -6.37 6.81
C SER A 53 -15.22 -6.53 6.58
N TYR A 54 -15.97 -5.69 7.29
CA TYR A 54 -17.34 -5.29 6.96
C TYR A 54 -17.41 -3.78 7.02
N TYR A 55 -18.01 -3.16 6.03
CA TYR A 55 -18.25 -1.73 6.06
C TYR A 55 -19.62 -1.37 5.48
N HIS A 56 -20.16 -0.28 6.01
CA HIS A 56 -21.40 0.35 5.60
C HIS A 56 -21.11 1.78 5.16
N SER A 57 -21.59 2.16 4.00
CA SER A 57 -21.46 3.52 3.49
C SER A 57 -22.80 4.12 3.09
N SER A 58 -22.89 5.44 3.11
CA SER A 58 -24.09 6.18 2.70
C SER A 58 -24.32 6.20 1.18
N GLY A 59 -23.39 5.62 0.39
CA GLY A 59 -23.40 5.56 -1.06
C GLY A 59 -22.44 4.49 -1.56
N TYR A 60 -21.77 4.75 -2.68
CA TYR A 60 -20.90 3.79 -3.37
C TYR A 60 -19.41 4.01 -3.12
N ASN A 61 -19.00 4.69 -2.03
CA ASN A 61 -17.60 4.97 -1.71
C ASN A 61 -16.80 5.45 -2.94
N THR A 62 -17.31 6.48 -3.59
CA THR A 62 -16.71 7.05 -4.80
C THR A 62 -15.34 7.63 -4.46
N ASP A 63 -14.36 7.46 -5.36
CA ASP A 63 -12.98 7.91 -5.23
C ASP A 63 -12.20 7.24 -4.06
N HIS A 64 -12.68 6.11 -3.55
CA HIS A 64 -11.97 5.26 -2.61
C HIS A 64 -11.16 4.18 -3.33
N GLN A 65 -10.13 3.62 -2.68
CA GLN A 65 -9.24 2.65 -3.34
C GLN A 65 -9.59 1.22 -2.96
N PHE A 66 -9.71 0.70 -1.86
CA PHE A 66 -9.94 -0.71 -1.54
C PHE A 66 -11.33 -0.98 -0.94
N ASP A 67 -11.95 0.01 -0.40
CA ASP A 67 -13.27 0.05 0.20
C ASP A 67 -14.35 0.53 -0.80
N THR A 68 -14.38 -0.09 -1.98
CA THR A 68 -15.16 0.36 -3.15
C THR A 68 -16.59 -0.21 -3.22
N SER A 69 -17.01 -0.98 -2.24
CA SER A 69 -18.36 -1.55 -2.14
C SER A 69 -19.14 -0.88 -0.99
N HIS A 70 -20.31 -1.39 -0.65
CA HIS A 70 -21.05 -0.99 0.53
C HIS A 70 -21.89 -2.16 1.07
N ASP A 71 -22.16 -2.17 2.38
CA ASP A 71 -22.99 -3.18 3.06
C ASP A 71 -22.52 -4.62 2.80
N THR A 72 -21.21 -4.87 2.90
CA THR A 72 -20.65 -6.18 2.56
C THR A 72 -19.58 -6.64 3.53
N PHE A 73 -19.53 -7.96 3.74
CA PHE A 73 -18.34 -8.63 4.25
C PHE A 73 -17.44 -9.00 3.09
N GLN A 74 -16.13 -8.79 3.27
CA GLN A 74 -15.17 -9.20 2.25
C GLN A 74 -13.88 -9.73 2.86
N LEU A 75 -13.19 -10.60 2.11
CA LEU A 75 -11.78 -10.88 2.30
C LEU A 75 -11.03 -9.76 1.57
N ASP A 76 -10.49 -8.80 2.33
CA ASP A 76 -9.76 -7.69 1.77
C ASP A 76 -8.50 -8.21 1.10
N GLN A 77 -7.64 -8.85 1.90
CA GLN A 77 -6.35 -9.28 1.43
C GLN A 77 -5.76 -10.42 2.29
N ALA A 78 -5.27 -11.47 1.64
CA ALA A 78 -4.35 -12.43 2.22
C ALA A 78 -2.99 -12.24 1.52
N GLY A 79 -1.95 -11.89 2.28
CA GLY A 79 -0.61 -11.60 1.76
C GLY A 79 0.43 -12.57 2.28
N LEU A 80 1.41 -12.91 1.45
CA LEU A 80 2.58 -13.71 1.80
C LEU A 80 3.81 -13.14 1.11
N GLN A 81 4.82 -12.79 1.89
CA GLN A 81 6.12 -12.36 1.39
C GLN A 81 7.22 -13.35 1.79
N LEU A 82 8.03 -13.70 0.81
CA LEU A 82 9.29 -14.43 0.99
C LEU A 82 10.43 -13.53 0.53
N ALA A 83 11.43 -13.32 1.39
CA ALA A 83 12.53 -12.43 1.09
C ALA A 83 13.87 -13.05 1.48
N PHE A 84 14.79 -13.14 0.51
CA PHE A 84 16.21 -13.37 0.73
C PHE A 84 16.95 -12.08 0.43
N GLN A 85 17.35 -11.36 1.47
CA GLN A 85 17.95 -10.03 1.37
C GLN A 85 19.27 -9.96 2.16
N PRO A 86 20.37 -10.51 1.61
CA PRO A 86 21.67 -10.47 2.25
C PRO A 86 22.21 -9.06 2.33
N LYS A 87 23.10 -8.80 3.30
CA LYS A 87 23.78 -7.49 3.45
C LYS A 87 24.74 -7.18 2.29
N SER A 88 25.14 -8.18 1.51
CA SER A 88 25.98 -8.06 0.32
C SER A 88 25.71 -9.22 -0.63
N GLY A 89 25.76 -8.98 -1.94
CA GLY A 89 25.51 -9.99 -2.96
C GLY A 89 24.07 -9.96 -3.49
N PHE A 90 23.67 -11.06 -4.12
CA PHE A 90 22.36 -11.19 -4.75
C PHE A 90 21.29 -11.62 -3.74
N GLY A 91 20.11 -11.08 -3.90
CA GLY A 91 18.91 -11.43 -3.17
C GLY A 91 17.67 -11.35 -4.05
N ALA A 92 16.53 -11.72 -3.51
CA ALA A 92 15.25 -11.65 -4.20
C ALA A 92 14.10 -11.49 -3.19
N VAL A 93 13.01 -10.87 -3.64
CA VAL A 93 11.74 -10.76 -2.91
C VAL A 93 10.63 -11.24 -3.82
N VAL A 94 9.72 -12.04 -3.27
CA VAL A 94 8.43 -12.38 -3.86
C VAL A 94 7.36 -12.05 -2.82
N ASP A 95 6.40 -11.24 -3.22
CA ASP A 95 5.26 -10.82 -2.41
C ASP A 95 3.99 -11.04 -3.23
N VAL A 96 3.09 -11.85 -2.69
CA VAL A 96 1.84 -12.21 -3.36
C VAL A 96 0.66 -11.81 -2.51
N ILE A 97 -0.42 -11.38 -3.15
CA ILE A 97 -1.67 -11.03 -2.49
C ILE A 97 -2.85 -11.73 -3.16
N ALA A 98 -3.87 -12.04 -2.37
CA ALA A 98 -5.14 -12.57 -2.85
C ALA A 98 -6.30 -11.93 -2.07
N GLY A 99 -7.44 -11.72 -2.73
CA GLY A 99 -8.62 -11.10 -2.17
C GLY A 99 -9.21 -10.00 -3.06
N GLU A 100 -10.12 -9.21 -2.52
CA GLU A 100 -10.78 -8.14 -3.29
C GLU A 100 -9.79 -7.04 -3.69
N ASP A 101 -8.83 -6.69 -2.83
CA ASP A 101 -7.81 -5.68 -3.11
C ASP A 101 -6.92 -6.08 -4.29
N ALA A 102 -6.64 -7.38 -4.47
CA ALA A 102 -5.88 -7.86 -5.62
C ALA A 102 -6.60 -7.60 -6.95
N LYS A 103 -7.93 -7.60 -6.98
CA LYS A 103 -8.70 -7.23 -8.19
C LYS A 103 -8.48 -5.78 -8.58
N ILE A 104 -8.37 -4.89 -7.59
CA ILE A 104 -8.15 -3.45 -7.79
C ILE A 104 -6.73 -3.20 -8.30
N VAL A 105 -5.72 -3.85 -7.70
CA VAL A 105 -4.33 -3.78 -8.18
C VAL A 105 -4.23 -4.29 -9.62
N ASN A 106 -4.80 -5.46 -9.93
CA ASN A 106 -4.82 -6.01 -11.29
C ASN A 106 -5.54 -5.10 -12.29
N ALA A 107 -6.63 -4.44 -11.90
CA ALA A 107 -7.33 -3.48 -12.75
C ALA A 107 -6.43 -2.29 -13.11
N ALA A 108 -5.75 -1.72 -12.13
CA ALA A 108 -4.81 -0.62 -12.33
C ALA A 108 -3.63 -1.04 -13.23
N GLU A 109 -3.06 -2.23 -13.04
CA GLU A 109 -1.93 -2.76 -13.80
C GLU A 109 -2.26 -3.10 -15.25
N SER A 110 -3.51 -3.40 -15.54
CA SER A 110 -4.01 -3.65 -16.89
C SER A 110 -4.64 -2.42 -17.55
N ALA A 111 -4.60 -1.26 -16.89
CA ALA A 111 -5.30 -0.04 -17.30
C ALA A 111 -6.79 -0.29 -17.61
N SER A 112 -7.43 -1.13 -16.80
CA SER A 112 -8.83 -1.54 -16.95
C SER A 112 -9.67 -0.96 -15.84
N ALA A 113 -10.96 -0.71 -16.10
CA ALA A 113 -11.88 -0.21 -15.09
C ALA A 113 -12.17 -1.23 -13.97
N SER A 114 -11.96 -2.53 -14.24
CA SER A 114 -12.14 -3.61 -13.25
C SER A 114 -11.37 -4.86 -13.65
N SER A 115 -11.09 -5.72 -12.67
CA SER A 115 -10.53 -7.06 -12.88
C SER A 115 -11.29 -8.08 -12.02
N SER A 116 -11.44 -9.29 -12.54
CA SER A 116 -11.96 -10.45 -11.79
C SER A 116 -10.84 -11.28 -11.17
N ASN A 117 -9.58 -10.99 -11.46
CA ASN A 117 -8.44 -11.72 -10.94
C ASN A 117 -8.17 -11.31 -9.48
N ALA A 118 -8.51 -12.20 -8.56
CA ALA A 118 -8.33 -11.99 -7.12
C ALA A 118 -6.94 -12.45 -6.61
N PHE A 119 -5.94 -12.55 -7.46
CA PHE A 119 -4.56 -12.90 -7.12
C PHE A 119 -3.59 -11.97 -7.88
N ASP A 120 -2.56 -11.49 -7.21
CA ASP A 120 -1.48 -10.72 -7.82
C ASP A 120 -0.12 -11.06 -7.23
N ILE A 121 0.93 -10.98 -8.06
CA ILE A 121 2.32 -10.89 -7.61
C ILE A 121 2.60 -9.40 -7.38
N LEU A 122 2.36 -8.94 -6.16
CA LEU A 122 2.50 -7.53 -5.79
C LEU A 122 3.92 -7.03 -5.96
N GLN A 123 4.90 -7.87 -5.56
CA GLN A 123 6.31 -7.62 -5.78
C GLN A 123 7.02 -8.90 -6.25
N GLY A 124 7.89 -8.75 -7.23
CA GLY A 124 8.76 -9.82 -7.72
C GLY A 124 10.01 -9.19 -8.30
N TYR A 125 11.09 -9.12 -7.49
CA TYR A 125 12.34 -8.50 -7.95
C TYR A 125 13.57 -9.24 -7.43
N ALA A 126 14.62 -9.21 -8.25
CA ALA A 126 15.98 -9.51 -7.81
C ALA A 126 16.63 -8.23 -7.27
N GLN A 127 17.52 -8.39 -6.30
CA GLN A 127 18.36 -7.28 -5.81
C GLN A 127 19.84 -7.66 -5.80
N TYR A 128 20.69 -6.63 -5.86
CA TYR A 128 22.13 -6.76 -5.65
C TYR A 128 22.59 -5.66 -4.70
N VAL A 129 23.30 -6.06 -3.64
CA VAL A 129 23.80 -5.15 -2.61
C VAL A 129 25.33 -5.16 -2.63
N THR A 130 25.94 -3.99 -2.71
CA THR A 130 27.39 -3.83 -2.60
C THR A 130 27.75 -2.52 -1.91
N GLY A 131 28.31 -2.61 -0.70
CA GLY A 131 28.59 -1.43 0.14
C GLY A 131 27.31 -0.60 0.34
N PRO A 132 27.32 0.72 0.01
CA PRO A 132 26.17 1.60 0.18
C PRO A 132 25.12 1.48 -0.94
N LEU A 133 25.38 0.70 -1.98
CA LEU A 133 24.53 0.61 -3.17
C LEU A 133 23.63 -0.64 -3.10
N THR A 134 22.32 -0.43 -3.32
CA THR A 134 21.33 -1.48 -3.56
C THR A 134 20.68 -1.25 -4.91
N ILE A 135 20.68 -2.26 -5.78
CA ILE A 135 20.00 -2.24 -7.08
C ILE A 135 18.87 -3.28 -7.02
N GLN A 136 17.68 -2.90 -7.49
CA GLN A 136 16.51 -3.76 -7.62
C GLN A 136 16.08 -3.82 -9.08
N ALA A 137 15.70 -5.02 -9.56
CA ALA A 137 15.23 -5.26 -10.92
C ALA A 137 14.00 -6.15 -10.91
N GLY A 138 12.87 -5.68 -11.40
CA GLY A 138 11.60 -6.39 -11.44
C GLY A 138 10.41 -5.50 -11.10
N LYS A 139 9.35 -6.08 -10.52
CA LYS A 139 8.16 -5.39 -10.02
C LYS A 139 8.33 -5.09 -8.53
N PHE A 140 8.08 -3.86 -8.13
CA PHE A 140 8.16 -3.40 -6.75
C PHE A 140 7.11 -2.32 -6.47
N THR A 141 6.70 -2.17 -5.22
CA THR A 141 5.77 -1.13 -4.80
C THR A 141 6.40 0.26 -4.92
N THR A 142 5.56 1.27 -5.06
CA THR A 142 5.98 2.68 -5.04
C THR A 142 6.70 3.03 -3.74
N LEU A 143 7.49 4.10 -3.78
CA LEU A 143 8.03 4.76 -2.58
C LEU A 143 7.27 6.06 -2.25
N ALA A 144 6.30 6.44 -3.08
CA ALA A 144 5.43 7.58 -2.84
C ALA A 144 4.36 7.23 -1.81
N GLY A 145 3.88 8.25 -1.12
CA GLY A 145 2.78 8.20 -0.19
C GLY A 145 3.12 7.75 1.23
N ALA A 146 2.27 8.17 2.15
CA ALA A 146 2.31 7.77 3.55
C ALA A 146 1.66 6.41 3.79
N GLU A 147 0.76 5.99 2.92
CA GLU A 147 -0.02 4.76 3.00
C GLU A 147 0.53 3.70 2.05
N VAL A 148 0.21 2.43 2.33
CA VAL A 148 0.68 1.29 1.53
C VAL A 148 -0.48 0.35 1.18
N ILE A 149 -0.28 -0.51 0.20
CA ILE A 149 -1.28 -1.50 -0.24
C ILE A 149 -1.63 -2.46 0.91
N ALA A 150 -0.61 -3.02 1.58
CA ALA A 150 -0.81 -4.00 2.64
C ALA A 150 -1.53 -3.39 3.87
N PRO A 151 -2.66 -3.94 4.34
CA PRO A 151 -3.37 -3.44 5.52
C PRO A 151 -2.49 -3.33 6.77
N THR A 152 -1.50 -4.21 6.91
CA THR A 152 -0.59 -4.25 8.07
C THR A 152 0.34 -3.04 8.16
N GLY A 153 0.52 -2.28 7.08
CA GLY A 153 1.38 -1.10 7.03
C GLY A 153 0.65 0.22 7.30
N ASN A 154 -0.67 0.19 7.48
CA ASN A 154 -1.51 1.37 7.67
C ASN A 154 -2.13 1.39 9.05
N THR A 155 -2.41 2.58 9.56
CA THR A 155 -3.09 2.78 10.84
C THR A 155 -4.60 2.97 10.70
N ASN A 156 -5.08 3.30 9.51
CA ASN A 156 -6.49 3.40 9.13
C ASN A 156 -6.89 2.19 8.27
N PHE A 157 -8.19 1.88 8.22
CA PHE A 157 -8.76 0.88 7.32
C PHE A 157 -8.82 1.42 5.89
N SER A 158 -9.50 2.55 5.71
CA SER A 158 -9.61 3.22 4.41
C SER A 158 -8.30 3.89 4.00
N ARG A 159 -8.15 4.16 2.70
CA ARG A 159 -7.03 4.94 2.16
C ARG A 159 -7.47 6.37 1.88
N SER A 160 -6.51 7.29 1.93
CA SER A 160 -6.70 8.71 1.57
C SER A 160 -7.01 8.90 0.08
N PHE A 161 -7.50 10.06 -0.30
CA PHE A 161 -7.60 10.48 -1.71
C PHE A 161 -6.20 10.64 -2.34
N LEU A 162 -5.17 11.00 -1.55
CA LEU A 162 -3.79 10.99 -2.04
C LEU A 162 -3.39 9.61 -2.53
N PHE A 163 -3.61 8.56 -1.71
CA PHE A 163 -3.31 7.18 -2.11
C PHE A 163 -4.04 6.76 -3.40
N TYR A 164 -5.30 7.20 -3.59
CA TYR A 164 -6.04 6.97 -4.82
C TYR A 164 -5.39 7.63 -6.05
N ALA A 165 -4.71 8.77 -5.84
CA ALA A 165 -4.04 9.57 -6.88
C ALA A 165 -2.55 9.24 -7.06
N GLU A 166 -2.00 8.26 -6.32
CA GLU A 166 -0.60 7.82 -6.37
C GLU A 166 -0.40 6.56 -7.24
N PRO A 167 0.83 6.31 -7.73
CA PRO A 167 1.16 4.99 -8.26
C PRO A 167 1.20 3.94 -7.14
N MET A 168 0.73 2.72 -7.39
CA MET A 168 0.84 1.59 -6.45
C MET A 168 2.10 0.76 -6.69
N THR A 169 2.40 0.46 -7.96
CA THR A 169 3.52 -0.41 -8.35
C THR A 169 4.29 0.13 -9.55
N HIS A 170 5.54 -0.31 -9.66
CA HIS A 170 6.41 -0.04 -10.79
C HIS A 170 7.13 -1.32 -11.22
N THR A 171 7.39 -1.46 -12.52
CA THR A 171 8.26 -2.53 -13.06
C THR A 171 9.42 -1.90 -13.78
N GLY A 172 10.64 -2.19 -13.32
CA GLY A 172 11.85 -1.55 -13.87
C GLY A 172 13.11 -1.83 -13.08
N LEU A 173 13.97 -0.83 -13.04
CA LEU A 173 15.21 -0.81 -12.27
C LEU A 173 15.17 0.35 -11.30
N ARG A 174 15.57 0.10 -10.04
CA ARG A 174 15.73 1.10 -8.98
C ARG A 174 17.08 0.91 -8.33
N ALA A 175 17.83 1.99 -8.15
CA ALA A 175 19.07 2.01 -7.40
C ALA A 175 18.91 2.95 -6.19
N THR A 176 19.26 2.48 -5.01
CA THR A 176 19.34 3.27 -3.78
C THR A 176 20.79 3.34 -3.33
N TYR A 177 21.30 4.53 -3.09
CA TYR A 177 22.65 4.76 -2.60
C TYR A 177 22.63 5.49 -1.26
N ALA A 178 23.12 4.83 -0.22
CA ALA A 178 23.29 5.46 1.09
C ALA A 178 24.49 6.41 1.05
N LEU A 179 24.22 7.72 0.97
CA LEU A 179 25.27 8.77 1.01
C LEU A 179 25.93 8.84 2.39
N THR A 180 25.11 8.69 3.43
CA THR A 180 25.50 8.61 4.85
C THR A 180 24.58 7.62 5.55
N ASP A 181 24.79 7.40 6.86
CA ASP A 181 23.90 6.58 7.69
C ASP A 181 22.47 7.16 7.81
N THR A 182 22.29 8.42 7.45
CA THR A 182 21.02 9.16 7.61
C THR A 182 20.44 9.67 6.31
N VAL A 183 21.18 9.63 5.21
CA VAL A 183 20.76 10.15 3.89
C VAL A 183 20.93 9.10 2.82
N SER A 184 19.88 8.82 2.08
CA SER A 184 19.91 7.98 0.88
C SER A 184 19.32 8.73 -0.30
N VAL A 185 19.86 8.48 -1.49
CA VAL A 185 19.30 8.92 -2.77
C VAL A 185 18.82 7.73 -3.58
N ILE A 186 17.75 7.93 -4.32
CA ILE A 186 17.12 6.92 -5.15
C ILE A 186 17.07 7.42 -6.58
N VAL A 187 17.41 6.55 -7.52
CA VAL A 187 17.22 6.78 -8.95
C VAL A 187 16.69 5.52 -9.60
N GLY A 188 15.79 5.66 -10.55
CA GLY A 188 15.21 4.51 -11.23
C GLY A 188 14.68 4.84 -12.62
N ILE A 189 14.39 3.80 -13.36
CA ILE A 189 13.67 3.84 -14.62
C ILE A 189 12.69 2.69 -14.68
N ASN A 190 11.44 2.97 -14.98
CA ASN A 190 10.37 1.98 -14.97
C ASN A 190 9.38 2.17 -16.12
N ASN A 191 8.41 1.27 -16.22
CA ASN A 191 7.40 1.26 -17.26
C ASN A 191 6.31 2.34 -17.11
N GLY A 192 6.33 3.10 -16.01
CA GLY A 192 5.26 4.04 -15.64
C GLY A 192 4.46 3.55 -14.44
N TRP A 193 3.28 4.15 -14.23
CA TRP A 193 2.42 3.87 -13.08
C TRP A 193 1.64 2.58 -13.29
N ASN A 194 1.83 1.61 -12.38
CA ASN A 194 1.07 0.36 -12.34
C ASN A 194 1.22 -0.54 -13.60
N TYR A 195 2.20 -0.31 -14.46
CA TYR A 195 2.39 -1.13 -15.66
C TYR A 195 3.43 -2.22 -15.44
N THR A 196 3.00 -3.48 -15.48
CA THR A 196 3.91 -4.63 -15.46
C THR A 196 4.66 -4.77 -16.79
N LYS A 197 4.01 -4.45 -17.89
CA LYS A 197 4.54 -4.50 -19.26
C LYS A 197 4.02 -3.33 -20.08
N VAL A 198 4.85 -2.79 -20.94
CA VAL A 198 4.46 -1.81 -21.97
C VAL A 198 5.01 -2.23 -23.33
N ASP A 199 4.19 -2.13 -24.36
CA ASP A 199 4.56 -2.50 -25.73
C ASP A 199 5.22 -1.33 -26.48
N TYR A 200 5.07 -0.10 -26.00
CA TYR A 200 5.66 1.11 -26.57
C TYR A 200 6.78 1.63 -25.66
N GLY A 201 7.80 2.24 -26.27
CA GLY A 201 9.05 2.60 -25.61
C GLY A 201 8.99 3.70 -24.55
N SER A 202 7.81 4.09 -24.05
CA SER A 202 7.69 5.08 -22.97
C SER A 202 8.29 4.55 -21.66
N LYS A 203 8.99 5.43 -20.95
CA LYS A 203 9.55 5.12 -19.64
C LYS A 203 9.35 6.32 -18.71
N THR A 204 9.34 6.01 -17.41
CA THR A 204 9.30 6.99 -16.34
C THR A 204 10.60 6.92 -15.55
N GLY A 205 11.24 8.08 -15.39
CA GLY A 205 12.34 8.27 -14.46
C GLY A 205 11.80 8.39 -13.04
N GLU A 206 12.47 7.74 -12.08
CA GLU A 206 12.21 7.82 -10.65
C GLU A 206 13.40 8.51 -9.98
N PHE A 207 13.12 9.47 -9.11
CA PHE A 207 14.12 10.20 -8.34
C PHE A 207 13.63 10.36 -6.91
N GLY A 208 14.50 10.14 -5.93
CA GLY A 208 14.09 10.24 -4.54
C GLY A 208 15.23 10.56 -3.60
N ILE A 209 14.83 11.03 -2.42
CA ILE A 209 15.71 11.23 -1.27
C ILE A 209 15.01 10.73 -0.01
N ALA A 210 15.75 10.07 0.87
CA ALA A 210 15.29 9.69 2.19
C ALA A 210 16.23 10.24 3.25
N LEU A 211 15.68 10.94 4.23
CA LEU A 211 16.37 11.52 5.36
C LEU A 211 15.86 10.87 6.65
N ASN A 212 16.76 10.29 7.45
CA ASN A 212 16.46 9.67 8.74
C ASN A 212 17.51 10.10 9.76
N PRO A 213 17.52 11.38 10.16
CA PRO A 213 18.58 11.93 11.02
C PRO A 213 18.59 11.29 12.41
N ASP A 214 17.41 10.95 12.92
CA ASP A 214 17.24 10.30 14.23
C ASP A 214 15.92 9.52 14.30
N LYS A 215 15.59 9.02 15.50
CA LYS A 215 14.34 8.27 15.74
C LYS A 215 13.09 9.15 15.80
N TYR A 216 13.23 10.46 15.87
CA TYR A 216 12.12 11.40 16.03
C TYR A 216 11.60 11.95 14.70
N PHE A 217 12.47 11.99 13.69
CA PHE A 217 12.11 12.58 12.41
C PHE A 217 12.57 11.71 11.23
N SER A 218 11.71 11.61 10.21
CA SER A 218 12.08 11.12 8.90
C SER A 218 11.37 11.93 7.81
N LEU A 219 12.02 12.05 6.66
CA LEU A 219 11.47 12.68 5.47
C LEU A 219 11.81 11.84 4.26
N THR A 220 10.83 11.59 3.40
CA THR A 220 11.04 11.07 2.05
C THR A 220 10.47 12.05 1.05
N ALA A 221 11.14 12.21 -0.09
CA ALA A 221 10.60 12.92 -1.23
C ALA A 221 10.86 12.10 -2.49
N GLN A 222 9.85 11.99 -3.36
CA GLN A 222 9.88 11.20 -4.58
C GLN A 222 9.40 12.05 -5.75
N ALA A 223 9.99 11.82 -6.93
CA ALA A 223 9.52 12.39 -8.19
C ALA A 223 9.49 11.31 -9.26
N TYR A 224 8.39 11.26 -10.01
CA TYR A 224 8.20 10.38 -11.16
C TYR A 224 7.94 11.25 -12.38
N ILE A 225 8.82 11.17 -13.39
CA ILE A 225 8.78 12.01 -14.59
C ILE A 225 8.89 11.13 -15.81
N GLY A 226 7.87 11.14 -16.65
CA GLY A 226 7.87 10.28 -17.85
C GLY A 226 6.68 10.51 -18.75
N LYS A 227 6.36 9.50 -19.52
CA LYS A 227 5.18 9.49 -20.38
C LYS A 227 4.25 8.36 -20.00
N ASP A 228 2.97 8.64 -19.97
CA ASP A 228 1.96 7.59 -19.80
C ASP A 228 2.04 6.62 -21.00
N PRO A 229 2.10 5.30 -20.77
CA PRO A 229 2.21 4.33 -21.85
C PRO A 229 1.01 4.26 -22.80
N VAL A 230 -0.17 4.66 -22.35
CA VAL A 230 -1.41 4.56 -23.14
C VAL A 230 -1.52 5.68 -24.17
N ASP A 231 -1.27 6.91 -23.75
CA ASP A 231 -1.50 8.09 -24.60
C ASP A 231 -0.23 8.88 -24.95
N LEU A 232 0.92 8.45 -24.40
CA LEU A 232 2.25 9.06 -24.56
C LEU A 232 2.33 10.53 -24.10
N ALA A 233 1.34 11.00 -23.36
CA ALA A 233 1.36 12.31 -22.72
C ALA A 233 2.38 12.34 -21.59
N SER A 234 2.98 13.50 -21.35
CA SER A 234 3.92 13.66 -20.24
C SER A 234 3.17 13.65 -18.92
N ARG A 235 3.65 12.86 -17.96
CA ARG A 235 3.19 12.83 -16.57
C ARG A 235 4.33 13.18 -15.64
N THR A 236 4.07 14.09 -14.74
CA THR A 236 4.99 14.46 -13.66
C THR A 236 4.25 14.36 -12.35
N PHE A 237 4.90 13.74 -11.37
CA PHE A 237 4.36 13.59 -10.02
C PHE A 237 5.47 13.82 -9.01
N PHE A 238 5.12 14.47 -7.93
CA PHE A 238 5.97 14.74 -6.79
C PHE A 238 5.22 14.40 -5.51
N ASP A 239 5.88 13.66 -4.63
CA ASP A 239 5.39 13.28 -3.31
C ASP A 239 6.41 13.66 -2.23
N THR A 240 5.94 13.98 -1.05
CA THR A 240 6.77 14.19 0.14
C THR A 240 6.05 13.71 1.39
N VAL A 241 6.69 12.85 2.16
CA VAL A 241 6.20 12.34 3.44
C VAL A 241 7.15 12.72 4.55
N ALA A 242 6.66 13.45 5.55
CA ALA A 242 7.37 13.77 6.78
C ALA A 242 6.73 13.04 7.97
N THR A 243 7.54 12.34 8.76
CA THR A 243 7.09 11.68 9.99
C THR A 243 7.79 12.29 11.18
N PHE A 244 7.02 12.62 12.21
CA PHE A 244 7.52 13.12 13.48
C PHE A 244 7.01 12.25 14.65
N ASN A 245 7.91 11.53 15.30
CA ASN A 245 7.63 10.72 16.48
C ASN A 245 7.86 11.60 17.74
N ALA A 246 6.79 12.26 18.21
CA ALA A 246 6.87 13.16 19.37
C ALA A 246 7.24 12.39 20.65
N THR A 247 6.73 11.16 20.78
CA THR A 247 7.06 10.21 21.85
C THR A 247 7.10 8.80 21.30
N SER A 248 7.36 7.79 22.14
CA SER A 248 7.19 6.38 21.76
C SER A 248 5.73 5.98 21.49
N ALA A 249 4.78 6.80 21.95
CA ALA A 249 3.34 6.52 21.84
C ALA A 249 2.62 7.48 20.89
N LEU A 250 3.19 8.61 20.51
CA LEU A 250 2.55 9.63 19.69
C LEU A 250 3.42 9.97 18.48
N SER A 251 2.85 9.80 17.30
CA SER A 251 3.46 10.18 16.03
C SER A 251 2.51 11.01 15.16
N PHE A 252 3.09 11.86 14.34
CA PHE A 252 2.43 12.64 13.31
C PHE A 252 3.06 12.32 11.97
N VAL A 253 2.22 12.26 10.93
CA VAL A 253 2.69 12.12 9.54
C VAL A 253 2.01 13.18 8.70
N VAL A 254 2.74 13.78 7.78
CA VAL A 254 2.20 14.69 6.78
C VAL A 254 2.68 14.20 5.42
N SER A 255 1.74 14.00 4.50
CA SER A 255 1.98 13.67 3.10
C SER A 255 1.48 14.81 2.22
N TYR A 256 2.25 15.18 1.21
CA TYR A 256 1.88 16.17 0.21
C TYR A 256 2.22 15.66 -1.17
N ASP A 257 1.23 15.71 -2.06
CA ASP A 257 1.34 15.34 -3.46
C ASP A 257 1.06 16.50 -4.38
N TRP A 258 1.76 16.50 -5.50
CA TRP A 258 1.46 17.31 -6.67
C TRP A 258 1.65 16.47 -7.93
N GLY A 259 0.67 16.49 -8.82
CA GLY A 259 0.73 15.78 -10.08
C GLY A 259 0.19 16.59 -11.25
N ARG A 260 0.70 16.25 -12.43
CA ARG A 260 0.29 16.82 -13.71
C ARG A 260 0.35 15.78 -14.81
N GLN A 261 -0.71 15.72 -15.59
CA GLN A 261 -0.79 15.01 -16.86
C GLN A 261 -0.99 16.03 -17.98
N ASP A 262 -0.12 16.03 -19.00
CA ASP A 262 -0.35 16.85 -20.17
C ASP A 262 -1.53 16.32 -21.01
N ALA A 263 -2.16 17.20 -21.76
CA ALA A 263 -3.21 16.79 -22.69
C ALA A 263 -2.63 15.94 -23.83
N SER A 264 -3.44 15.00 -24.31
CA SER A 264 -3.15 14.16 -25.49
C SER A 264 -4.32 14.16 -26.46
N ALA A 265 -4.25 13.33 -27.50
CA ALA A 265 -5.36 13.16 -28.44
C ALA A 265 -6.59 12.45 -27.78
N VAL A 266 -6.38 11.77 -26.64
CA VAL A 266 -7.41 10.94 -25.99
C VAL A 266 -7.74 11.37 -24.56
N THR A 267 -6.93 12.25 -23.94
CA THR A 267 -7.18 12.81 -22.60
C THR A 267 -7.03 14.32 -22.60
N ALA A 268 -7.87 14.99 -21.83
CA ALA A 268 -7.78 16.44 -21.64
C ALA A 268 -6.55 16.86 -20.81
N GLY A 269 -5.95 15.90 -20.08
CA GLY A 269 -4.92 16.18 -19.10
C GLY A 269 -5.46 16.88 -17.85
N GLY A 270 -4.61 17.18 -16.89
CA GLY A 270 -5.00 17.91 -15.68
C GLY A 270 -3.88 18.02 -14.66
N ASP A 271 -4.17 18.88 -13.68
CA ASP A 271 -3.33 19.10 -12.51
C ASP A 271 -4.10 18.72 -11.25
N TRP A 272 -3.43 18.09 -10.30
CA TRP A 272 -3.97 17.79 -8.97
C TRP A 272 -2.91 18.03 -7.90
N ASP A 273 -3.36 18.31 -6.70
CA ASP A 273 -2.51 18.34 -5.52
C ASP A 273 -3.34 18.08 -4.25
N GLY A 274 -2.66 17.66 -3.20
CA GLY A 274 -3.32 17.43 -1.93
C GLY A 274 -2.34 17.30 -0.77
N ILE A 275 -2.91 17.36 0.42
CA ILE A 275 -2.19 17.20 1.68
C ILE A 275 -3.02 16.36 2.63
N ALA A 276 -2.39 15.33 3.21
CA ALA A 276 -2.97 14.50 4.27
C ALA A 276 -2.12 14.61 5.54
N ALA A 277 -2.77 14.73 6.68
CA ALA A 277 -2.14 14.77 7.98
C ALA A 277 -2.70 13.67 8.88
N TYR A 278 -1.81 12.97 9.58
CA TYR A 278 -2.13 11.85 10.44
C TYR A 278 -1.63 12.11 11.85
N ALA A 279 -2.40 11.67 12.85
CA ALA A 279 -1.98 11.63 14.24
C ALA A 279 -2.29 10.25 14.82
N ASN A 280 -1.26 9.53 15.28
CA ASN A 280 -1.39 8.18 15.81
C ASN A 280 -0.98 8.19 17.27
N TYR A 281 -1.89 7.77 18.15
CA TYR A 281 -1.65 7.70 19.58
C TYR A 281 -1.97 6.33 20.14
N GLN A 282 -0.94 5.66 20.68
CA GLN A 282 -1.05 4.37 21.34
C GLN A 282 -0.94 4.58 22.86
N TRP A 283 -2.09 4.56 23.55
CA TRP A 283 -2.09 4.81 25.00
C TRP A 283 -1.86 3.57 25.86
N SER A 284 -1.90 2.38 25.23
CA SER A 284 -1.52 1.12 25.89
C SER A 284 -0.92 0.16 24.87
N SER A 285 -0.43 -0.99 25.33
CA SER A 285 0.06 -2.05 24.43
C SER A 285 -1.02 -2.66 23.54
N GLN A 286 -2.31 -2.44 23.86
CA GLN A 286 -3.44 -3.03 23.15
C GLN A 286 -4.28 -2.01 22.39
N TRP A 287 -4.22 -0.72 22.74
CA TRP A 287 -5.16 0.27 22.22
C TRP A 287 -4.46 1.44 21.57
N ARG A 288 -4.92 1.81 20.40
CA ARG A 288 -4.52 3.03 19.69
C ARG A 288 -5.71 3.77 19.11
N VAL A 289 -5.54 5.06 18.86
CA VAL A 289 -6.39 5.87 18.00
C VAL A 289 -5.53 6.48 16.90
N SER A 290 -6.07 6.49 15.70
CA SER A 290 -5.47 7.14 14.54
C SER A 290 -6.47 8.11 13.95
N LEU A 291 -6.00 9.32 13.69
CA LEU A 291 -6.77 10.37 13.03
C LEU A 291 -6.13 10.66 11.68
N ARG A 292 -6.93 10.88 10.65
CA ARG A 292 -6.51 11.42 9.36
C ARG A 292 -7.41 12.57 8.99
N GLY A 293 -6.83 13.64 8.44
CA GLY A 293 -7.56 14.74 7.81
C GLY A 293 -6.87 15.08 6.52
N GLU A 294 -7.63 15.32 5.45
CA GLU A 294 -7.10 15.51 4.11
C GLU A 294 -7.82 16.63 3.36
N TYR A 295 -7.07 17.27 2.47
CA TYR A 295 -7.57 18.15 1.42
C TYR A 295 -6.94 17.73 0.10
N PHE A 296 -7.78 17.55 -0.94
CA PHE A 296 -7.37 17.16 -2.29
C PHE A 296 -8.06 18.06 -3.33
N ASP A 297 -7.30 18.62 -4.27
CA ASP A 297 -7.77 19.47 -5.35
C ASP A 297 -7.52 18.83 -6.72
N ASP A 298 -8.55 18.22 -7.30
CA ASP A 298 -8.54 17.73 -8.67
C ASP A 298 -9.07 18.81 -9.61
N ARG A 299 -8.20 19.75 -9.98
CA ARG A 299 -8.59 20.99 -10.67
C ARG A 299 -9.33 20.78 -11.99
N ASN A 300 -9.02 19.69 -12.67
CA ASN A 300 -9.52 19.39 -14.00
C ASN A 300 -10.35 18.09 -14.06
N GLY A 301 -10.51 17.39 -12.93
CA GLY A 301 -11.19 16.09 -12.88
C GLY A 301 -10.39 14.97 -13.55
N PHE A 302 -9.07 15.08 -13.57
CA PHE A 302 -8.23 14.06 -14.20
C PHE A 302 -8.19 12.78 -13.38
N ILE A 303 -8.16 12.87 -12.05
CA ILE A 303 -8.08 11.74 -11.14
C ILE A 303 -9.47 11.16 -10.86
N THR A 304 -10.44 12.02 -10.52
CA THR A 304 -11.76 11.61 -10.01
C THR A 304 -12.86 11.65 -11.06
N GLY A 305 -12.56 12.16 -12.27
CA GLY A 305 -13.53 12.37 -13.33
C GLY A 305 -14.40 13.63 -13.16
N THR A 306 -14.24 14.34 -12.03
CA THR A 306 -14.97 15.57 -11.71
C THR A 306 -13.99 16.63 -11.22
N ALA A 307 -14.02 17.82 -11.80
CA ALA A 307 -13.25 18.96 -11.29
C ALA A 307 -13.80 19.36 -9.90
N GLN A 308 -13.09 18.98 -8.83
CA GLN A 308 -13.60 19.12 -7.47
C GLN A 308 -12.47 19.26 -6.43
N LYS A 309 -12.89 19.75 -5.27
CA LYS A 309 -12.07 19.84 -4.06
C LYS A 309 -12.65 18.93 -2.99
N LEU A 310 -11.92 17.91 -2.64
CA LEU A 310 -12.30 16.91 -1.65
C LEU A 310 -11.68 17.25 -0.29
N LYS A 311 -12.42 16.94 0.76
CA LYS A 311 -11.94 16.95 2.15
C LYS A 311 -12.42 15.71 2.82
N GLU A 312 -11.58 15.12 3.66
CA GLU A 312 -11.99 14.00 4.48
C GLU A 312 -11.53 14.17 5.94
N GLY A 313 -12.24 13.47 6.84
CA GLY A 313 -11.84 13.28 8.21
C GLY A 313 -12.14 11.85 8.64
N THR A 314 -11.11 11.16 9.12
CA THR A 314 -11.18 9.74 9.52
C THR A 314 -10.69 9.56 10.94
N ILE A 315 -11.39 8.72 11.70
CA ILE A 315 -10.97 8.25 13.03
C ILE A 315 -11.01 6.72 13.06
N THR A 316 -9.92 6.10 13.49
CA THR A 316 -9.80 4.64 13.63
C THR A 316 -9.39 4.29 15.05
N LEU A 317 -10.17 3.43 15.69
CA LEU A 317 -9.82 2.78 16.95
C LEU A 317 -9.24 1.41 16.64
N GLY A 318 -7.98 1.17 17.03
CA GLY A 318 -7.30 -0.11 16.91
C GLY A 318 -7.24 -0.82 18.27
N TYR A 319 -7.49 -2.13 18.26
CA TYR A 319 -7.40 -3.00 19.41
C TYR A 319 -6.63 -4.28 19.09
N ASP A 320 -5.50 -4.48 19.76
CA ASP A 320 -4.63 -5.65 19.66
C ASP A 320 -4.86 -6.56 20.88
N PRO A 321 -5.85 -7.49 20.84
CA PRO A 321 -6.06 -8.44 21.98
C PRO A 321 -4.85 -9.33 22.20
N VAL A 322 -4.13 -9.67 21.13
CA VAL A 322 -2.87 -10.39 21.11
C VAL A 322 -1.94 -9.77 20.05
N SER A 323 -0.64 -10.06 20.11
CA SER A 323 0.38 -9.47 19.22
C SER A 323 0.12 -9.66 17.73
N ASP A 324 -0.55 -10.75 17.38
CA ASP A 324 -0.68 -11.23 16.01
C ASP A 324 -2.05 -10.91 15.40
N PHE A 325 -2.94 -10.27 16.18
CA PHE A 325 -4.29 -9.95 15.74
C PHE A 325 -4.70 -8.54 16.16
N GLU A 326 -5.16 -7.75 15.19
CA GLU A 326 -5.69 -6.41 15.38
C GLU A 326 -7.15 -6.34 14.91
N LEU A 327 -8.00 -5.71 15.72
CA LEU A 327 -9.34 -5.25 15.32
C LEU A 327 -9.31 -3.74 15.11
N ARG A 328 -9.94 -3.26 14.04
CA ARG A 328 -10.13 -1.84 13.74
C ARG A 328 -11.59 -1.51 13.65
N LEU A 329 -11.98 -0.38 14.26
CA LEU A 329 -13.26 0.27 14.04
C LEU A 329 -12.99 1.67 13.51
N GLU A 330 -13.54 2.00 12.35
CA GLU A 330 -13.29 3.26 11.66
C GLU A 330 -14.59 3.97 11.33
N GLY A 331 -14.54 5.30 11.42
CA GLY A 331 -15.55 6.20 10.88
C GLY A 331 -14.88 7.22 9.97
N ARG A 332 -15.41 7.41 8.77
CA ARG A 332 -14.93 8.36 7.76
C ARG A 332 -16.06 9.25 7.27
N TYR A 333 -15.73 10.51 7.01
CA TYR A 333 -16.62 11.49 6.41
C TYR A 333 -15.90 12.28 5.33
N ASP A 334 -16.43 12.24 4.12
CA ASP A 334 -15.92 12.93 2.95
C ASP A 334 -16.87 14.04 2.50
N THR A 335 -16.32 15.12 2.01
CA THR A 335 -17.07 16.24 1.38
C THR A 335 -16.40 16.72 0.11
N SER A 336 -17.22 17.20 -0.83
CA SER A 336 -16.78 17.83 -2.07
C SER A 336 -17.48 19.19 -2.25
N ASN A 337 -16.83 20.09 -2.97
CA ASN A 337 -17.47 21.33 -3.43
C ASN A 337 -18.33 21.15 -4.71
N ALA A 338 -18.40 19.92 -5.23
CA ALA A 338 -19.21 19.51 -6.38
C ALA A 338 -19.94 18.19 -6.06
N PRO A 339 -21.09 17.91 -6.68
CA PRO A 339 -21.78 16.62 -6.50
C PRO A 339 -21.04 15.52 -7.27
N GLY A 340 -19.89 15.06 -6.75
CA GLY A 340 -19.02 14.04 -7.35
C GLY A 340 -19.25 12.62 -6.82
N PHE A 341 -19.85 12.46 -5.63
CA PHE A 341 -20.06 11.14 -5.03
C PHE A 341 -21.36 10.49 -5.50
N VAL A 342 -21.30 9.18 -5.78
CA VAL A 342 -22.47 8.40 -6.19
C VAL A 342 -23.25 7.95 -4.95
N LYS A 343 -24.43 8.54 -4.74
CA LYS A 343 -25.32 8.18 -3.65
C LYS A 343 -26.18 6.95 -3.96
N ALA A 344 -26.71 6.88 -5.19
CA ALA A 344 -27.54 5.77 -5.61
C ALA A 344 -27.50 5.63 -7.13
N VAL A 345 -27.63 4.38 -7.61
CA VAL A 345 -27.83 4.04 -9.02
C VAL A 345 -29.19 3.39 -9.19
N THR A 346 -30.02 3.94 -10.06
CA THR A 346 -31.35 3.42 -10.41
C THR A 346 -31.38 3.06 -11.89
N ALA A 347 -32.39 2.32 -12.32
CA ALA A 347 -32.57 1.99 -13.75
C ALA A 347 -32.71 3.25 -14.65
N ALA A 348 -33.07 4.40 -14.08
CA ALA A 348 -33.32 5.64 -14.81
C ALA A 348 -32.20 6.69 -14.65
N SER A 349 -31.43 6.67 -13.58
CA SER A 349 -30.43 7.71 -13.28
C SER A 349 -29.43 7.32 -12.21
N THR A 350 -28.26 7.99 -12.22
CA THR A 350 -27.32 8.03 -11.12
C THR A 350 -27.59 9.30 -10.30
N VAL A 351 -27.77 9.12 -8.98
CA VAL A 351 -27.96 10.21 -8.04
C VAL A 351 -26.60 10.57 -7.44
N LEU A 352 -26.19 11.81 -7.59
CA LEU A 352 -24.93 12.33 -7.05
C LEU A 352 -25.17 13.16 -5.78
N THR A 353 -24.16 13.26 -4.94
CA THR A 353 -24.12 14.04 -3.70
C THR A 353 -22.75 14.68 -3.52
N ASP A 354 -22.66 15.65 -2.63
CA ASP A 354 -21.44 16.34 -2.25
C ASP A 354 -20.81 15.81 -0.95
N ASN A 355 -21.34 14.74 -0.39
CA ASN A 355 -20.78 14.10 0.79
C ASN A 355 -21.06 12.60 0.80
N GLN A 356 -20.20 11.85 1.52
CA GLN A 356 -20.40 10.44 1.82
C GLN A 356 -19.84 10.12 3.21
N THR A 357 -20.33 9.02 3.81
CA THR A 357 -19.89 8.53 5.12
C THR A 357 -19.65 7.05 5.06
N GLU A 358 -18.67 6.58 5.80
CA GLU A 358 -18.39 5.16 5.98
C GLU A 358 -18.19 4.83 7.46
N ILE A 359 -18.65 3.65 7.86
CA ILE A 359 -18.30 2.98 9.11
C ILE A 359 -17.79 1.60 8.75
N ALA A 360 -16.58 1.28 9.18
CA ALA A 360 -15.91 0.02 8.87
C ALA A 360 -15.43 -0.71 10.12
N MET A 361 -15.43 -2.04 10.05
CA MET A 361 -14.77 -2.92 11.01
C MET A 361 -13.86 -3.87 10.24
N GLN A 362 -12.60 -3.98 10.64
CA GLN A 362 -11.61 -4.87 10.01
C GLN A 362 -10.90 -5.70 11.07
N GLY A 363 -10.70 -6.99 10.77
CA GLY A 363 -9.78 -7.86 11.49
C GLY A 363 -8.53 -8.11 10.65
N VAL A 364 -7.35 -7.97 11.25
CA VAL A 364 -6.05 -8.23 10.61
C VAL A 364 -5.27 -9.22 11.46
N PHE A 365 -5.05 -10.41 10.92
CA PHE A 365 -4.19 -11.43 11.52
C PHE A 365 -2.83 -11.43 10.82
N LYS A 366 -1.75 -11.48 11.60
CA LYS A 366 -0.34 -11.43 11.11
C LYS A 366 0.39 -12.71 11.53
N PHE A 367 1.25 -13.25 10.69
CA PHE A 367 2.07 -14.42 11.00
C PHE A 367 3.44 -14.38 10.34
#